data_f6b80b8f5e0509d9a11de4bff21e72c5
#
_entry.id   f6b80b8f5e0509d9a11de4bff21e72c5
#
_cell.length_a   1.000
_cell.length_b   1.000
_cell.length_c   1.000
_cell.angle_alpha   90.00
_cell.angle_beta   90.00
_cell.angle_gamma   90.00
#
_symmetry.space_group_name_H-M   'P 1'
#
loop_
_entity.id
_entity.type
_entity.pdbx_description
1 polymer ?
#
loop_
_entity_poly.entity_id
_entity_poly.type
_entity_poly.pdbx_seq_one_letter_code
_entity_poly.pdbx_strand_id
1 'polypeptide(L)' 'MATFCERLKELRKKHGMTQEQVGQQINVSRYAVLLYEKGASCPEMKGLIGLADYFNVSIDYLVGRTDNPEINR' A
#
# COMPACT_ATOMS: atom_id res chain seq x y z
N MET A 1 5.45 -8.29 13.24
CA MET A 1 5.36 -8.01 11.80
C MET A 1 4.54 -6.75 11.56
N ALA A 2 4.89 -5.98 10.54
CA ALA A 2 4.14 -4.78 10.20
C ALA A 2 2.76 -5.15 9.61
N THR A 3 1.80 -4.26 9.81
CA THR A 3 0.47 -4.41 9.21
C THR A 3 0.43 -3.72 7.84
N PHE A 4 -0.64 -3.96 7.08
CA PHE A 4 -0.83 -3.28 5.81
C PHE A 4 -0.78 -1.75 5.97
N CYS A 5 -1.47 -1.20 6.99
CA CYS A 5 -1.51 0.26 7.16
C CYS A 5 -0.12 0.83 7.44
N GLU A 6 0.70 0.16 8.21
CA GLU A 6 2.07 0.57 8.48
C GLU A 6 2.94 0.49 7.22
N ARG A 7 2.83 -0.62 6.47
CA ARG A 7 3.59 -0.81 5.22
C ARG A 7 3.24 0.24 4.18
N LEU A 8 1.96 0.51 4.00
CA LEU A 8 1.51 1.51 3.04
C LEU A 8 2.09 2.88 3.38
N LYS A 9 2.01 3.28 4.64
CA LYS A 9 2.54 4.55 5.10
C LYS A 9 4.05 4.64 4.91
N GLU A 10 4.78 3.58 5.25
CA GLU A 10 6.23 3.52 5.05
C GLU A 10 6.60 3.66 3.59
N LEU A 11 5.95 2.89 2.71
CA LEU A 11 6.24 2.90 1.29
C LEU A 11 5.93 4.27 0.69
N ARG A 12 4.80 4.87 1.07
CA ARG A 12 4.44 6.20 0.61
C ARG A 12 5.50 7.22 0.98
N LYS A 13 5.92 7.24 2.24
CA LYS A 13 6.93 8.18 2.73
C LYS A 13 8.28 7.95 2.09
N LYS A 14 8.67 6.68 1.93
CA LYS A 14 9.93 6.30 1.31
C LYS A 14 10.01 6.82 -0.13
N HIS A 15 8.89 6.83 -0.84
CA HIS A 15 8.83 7.32 -2.22
C HIS A 15 8.48 8.80 -2.32
N GLY A 16 8.39 9.50 -1.19
CA GLY A 16 8.13 10.95 -1.17
C GLY A 16 6.76 11.35 -1.73
N MET A 17 5.76 10.49 -1.57
CA MET A 17 4.43 10.70 -2.14
C MET A 17 3.44 11.25 -1.11
N THR A 18 2.48 12.04 -1.61
CA THR A 18 1.32 12.43 -0.81
C THR A 18 0.27 11.33 -0.84
N GLN A 19 -0.68 11.39 0.09
CA GLN A 19 -1.81 10.45 0.08
C GLN A 19 -2.62 10.56 -1.20
N GLU A 20 -2.78 11.78 -1.73
CA GLU A 20 -3.48 12.01 -2.99
C GLU A 20 -2.78 11.32 -4.16
N GLN A 21 -1.45 11.42 -4.22
CA GLN A 21 -0.67 10.77 -5.28
C GLN A 21 -0.81 9.26 -5.23
N VAL A 22 -0.79 8.68 -4.04
CA VAL A 22 -1.01 7.22 -3.88
C VAL A 22 -2.42 6.86 -4.35
N GLY A 23 -3.43 7.64 -3.98
CA GLY A 23 -4.80 7.40 -4.40
C GLY A 23 -4.96 7.41 -5.91
N GLN A 24 -4.25 8.30 -6.60
CA GLN A 24 -4.28 8.38 -8.06
C GLN A 24 -3.80 7.09 -8.72
N GLN A 25 -2.89 6.37 -8.09
CA GLN A 25 -2.34 5.13 -8.66
C GLN A 25 -3.37 3.99 -8.68
N ILE A 26 -4.36 4.05 -7.82
CA ILE A 26 -5.38 2.99 -7.73
C ILE A 26 -6.80 3.55 -7.86
N ASN A 27 -6.93 4.77 -8.36
CA ASN A 27 -8.23 5.43 -8.62
C ASN A 27 -9.11 5.55 -7.40
N VAL A 28 -8.53 5.93 -6.27
CA VAL A 28 -9.29 6.23 -5.05
C VAL A 28 -8.95 7.63 -4.57
N SER A 29 -9.79 8.19 -3.70
CA SER A 29 -9.58 9.52 -3.15
C SER A 29 -8.46 9.53 -2.10
N ARG A 30 -7.94 10.74 -1.83
CA ARG A 30 -7.02 10.94 -0.72
C ARG A 30 -7.62 10.46 0.61
N TYR A 31 -8.90 10.67 0.80
CA TYR A 31 -9.58 10.26 2.01
C TYR A 31 -9.56 8.73 2.18
N ALA A 32 -9.71 7.99 1.09
CA ALA A 32 -9.62 6.53 1.14
C ALA A 32 -8.22 6.09 1.59
N VAL A 33 -7.17 6.72 1.05
CA VAL A 33 -5.79 6.41 1.46
C VAL A 33 -5.57 6.73 2.94
N LEU A 34 -6.12 7.85 3.40
CA LEU A 34 -6.06 8.21 4.82
C LEU A 34 -6.65 7.10 5.70
N LEU A 35 -7.81 6.57 5.31
CA LEU A 35 -8.46 5.47 6.05
C LEU A 35 -7.62 4.19 6.01
N TYR A 36 -7.01 3.90 4.87
CA TYR A 36 -6.11 2.74 4.76
C TYR A 36 -4.93 2.87 5.74
N GLU A 37 -4.33 4.06 5.83
CA GLU A 37 -3.17 4.28 6.71
C GLU A 37 -3.55 4.30 8.17
N LYS A 38 -4.81 4.57 8.50
CA LYS A 38 -5.32 4.50 9.87
C LYS A 38 -5.75 3.11 10.28
N GLY A 39 -5.80 2.17 9.34
CA GLY A 39 -6.28 0.82 9.61
C GLY A 39 -7.80 0.73 9.70
N ALA A 40 -8.52 1.77 9.29
CA ALA A 40 -9.99 1.82 9.34
C ALA A 40 -10.63 1.19 8.11
N SER A 41 -9.86 1.01 7.03
CA SER A 41 -10.37 0.45 5.79
C SER A 41 -9.23 -0.26 5.06
N CYS A 42 -9.57 -1.05 4.04
CA CYS A 42 -8.60 -1.78 3.25
C CYS A 42 -9.05 -1.76 1.79
N PRO A 43 -8.11 -1.63 0.83
CA PRO A 43 -8.49 -1.67 -0.59
C PRO A 43 -8.99 -3.05 -0.98
N GLU A 44 -9.75 -3.09 -2.08
CA GLU A 44 -10.09 -4.35 -2.72
C GLU A 44 -8.83 -4.99 -3.29
N MET A 45 -8.90 -6.26 -3.68
CA MET A 45 -7.75 -6.99 -4.23
C MET A 45 -7.11 -6.24 -5.39
N LYS A 46 -7.91 -5.65 -6.28
CA LYS A 46 -7.41 -4.87 -7.40
C LYS A 46 -6.53 -3.70 -6.95
N GLY A 47 -6.94 -3.01 -5.89
CA GLY A 47 -6.16 -1.91 -5.32
C GLY A 47 -4.87 -2.39 -4.67
N LEU A 48 -4.92 -3.53 -3.98
CA LEU A 48 -3.73 -4.14 -3.37
C LEU A 48 -2.71 -4.53 -4.44
N ILE A 49 -3.17 -5.15 -5.51
CA ILE A 49 -2.30 -5.52 -6.64
C ILE A 49 -1.68 -4.27 -7.25
N GLY A 50 -2.48 -3.22 -7.47
CA GLY A 50 -1.99 -1.96 -8.02
C GLY A 50 -0.93 -1.30 -7.16
N LEU A 51 -1.12 -1.28 -5.84
CA LEU A 51 -0.14 -0.72 -4.92
C LEU A 51 1.14 -1.54 -4.88
N ALA A 52 1.02 -2.87 -4.83
CA ALA A 52 2.18 -3.76 -4.83
C ALA A 52 3.00 -3.58 -6.11
N ASP A 53 2.33 -3.50 -7.25
CA ASP A 53 2.99 -3.28 -8.54
C ASP A 53 3.66 -1.91 -8.59
N TYR A 54 2.96 -0.87 -8.13
CA TYR A 54 3.49 0.50 -8.16
C TYR A 54 4.75 0.62 -7.31
N PHE A 55 4.73 0.05 -6.11
CA PHE A 55 5.88 0.11 -5.19
C PHE A 55 6.90 -1.01 -5.45
N ASN A 56 6.61 -1.88 -6.41
CA ASN A 56 7.49 -2.99 -6.80
C ASN A 56 7.83 -3.90 -5.62
N VAL A 57 6.81 -4.28 -4.88
CA VAL A 57 6.93 -5.22 -3.76
C VAL A 57 5.90 -6.33 -3.93
N SER A 58 6.08 -7.44 -3.20
CA SER A 58 5.10 -8.52 -3.21
C SER A 58 3.84 -8.11 -2.46
N ILE A 59 2.71 -8.73 -2.81
CA ILE A 59 1.47 -8.52 -2.06
C ILE A 59 1.65 -9.00 -0.61
N ASP A 60 2.34 -10.12 -0.41
CA ASP A 60 2.62 -10.64 0.93
C ASP A 60 3.37 -9.62 1.79
N TYR A 61 4.35 -8.93 1.21
CA TYR A 61 5.07 -7.87 1.91
C TYR A 61 4.12 -6.71 2.24
N LEU A 62 3.33 -6.28 1.27
CA LEU A 62 2.43 -5.14 1.43
C LEU A 62 1.40 -5.38 2.55
N VAL A 63 0.85 -6.59 2.64
CA VAL A 63 -0.16 -6.90 3.66
C VAL A 63 0.44 -7.38 4.98
N GLY A 64 1.76 -7.41 5.09
CA GLY A 64 2.44 -7.72 6.35
C GLY A 64 2.65 -9.20 6.63
N ARG A 65 2.51 -10.07 5.63
CA ARG A 65 2.71 -11.51 5.81
C ARG A 65 4.17 -11.92 5.77
N THR A 66 5.03 -11.07 5.24
CA THR A 66 6.47 -11.31 5.18
C THR A 66 7.21 -9.98 5.29
N ASP A 67 8.46 -10.02 5.76
CA ASP A 67 9.33 -8.85 5.78
C ASP A 67 10.21 -8.78 4.52
N ASN A 68 10.09 -9.75 3.62
CA ASN A 68 10.84 -9.78 2.37
C ASN A 68 10.00 -9.13 1.26
N PRO A 69 10.43 -7.98 0.71
CA PRO A 69 9.66 -7.28 -0.33
C PRO A 69 9.74 -7.92 -1.71
N GLU A 70 10.62 -8.89 -1.91
CA GLU A 70 10.81 -9.50 -3.23
C GLU A 70 9.53 -10.13 -3.76
N ILE A 71 9.27 -9.86 -5.05
CA ILE A 71 8.16 -10.48 -5.75
C ILE A 71 8.56 -11.93 -6.09
N ASN A 72 7.77 -12.86 -5.57
CA ASN A 72 7.98 -14.28 -5.86
C ASN A 72 7.30 -14.60 -7.20
N ARG A 73 8.10 -14.92 -8.19
CA ARG A 73 7.64 -15.22 -9.54
C ARG A 73 7.79 -16.67 -9.89
#